data_08cc1b7e38a2d924bc6281072dc9e380
#
_entry.id   08cc1b7e38a2d924bc6281072dc9e380
#
_cell.length_a   1.000
_cell.length_b   1.000
_cell.length_c   1.000
_cell.angle_alpha   90.00
_cell.angle_beta   90.00
_cell.angle_gamma   90.00
#
_symmetry.space_group_name_H-M   'P 1'
#
loop_
_entity.id
_entity.type
_entity.pdbx_description
1 polymer ?
#
loop_
_entity_poly.entity_id
_entity_poly.type
_entity_poly.pdbx_seq_one_letter_code
_entity_poly.pdbx_strand_id
1 'polypeptide(L)'
;MNKIKEFFTDWSWKEKAWLAFVLIVQTVAWAIQKESLFMLVMTLTSSLNLVLGAKGKVAGLYFAIINSALYAINCMGIPLYGEVMYNLIYSIPVSAIAIFTWKKNMTKGGEVKFRTMTPKIMVTTAVVTLVGVLGYMQILKWMGG
;
A
#
# COMPACT_ATOMS: atom_id res chain seq x y z
N MET A 1 4.15 14.87 25.35
CA MET A 1 4.11 15.45 23.99
C MET A 1 3.29 14.52 23.11
N ASN A 2 2.36 15.03 22.31
CA ASN A 2 1.44 14.16 21.54
C ASN A 2 2.21 13.46 20.42
N LYS A 3 2.25 12.11 20.42
CA LYS A 3 2.86 11.28 19.36
C LYS A 3 2.41 11.67 17.94
N ILE A 4 1.18 12.19 17.82
CA ILE A 4 0.63 12.71 16.56
C ILE A 4 1.38 13.96 16.08
N LYS A 5 1.74 14.88 16.98
CA LYS A 5 2.53 16.07 16.60
C LYS A 5 3.94 15.68 16.12
N GLU A 6 4.59 14.74 16.81
CA GLU A 6 5.89 14.20 16.40
C GLU A 6 5.84 13.52 15.03
N PHE A 7 4.76 12.79 14.75
CA PHE A 7 4.56 12.11 13.48
C PHE A 7 4.47 13.09 12.29
N PHE A 8 3.90 14.28 12.49
CA PHE A 8 3.73 15.32 11.46
C PHE A 8 4.80 16.41 11.51
N THR A 9 5.81 16.31 12.38
CA THR A 9 6.86 17.33 12.53
C THR A 9 7.69 17.46 11.26
N ASP A 10 7.98 16.33 10.58
CA ASP A 10 8.80 16.27 9.37
C ASP A 10 8.01 16.56 8.07
N TRP A 11 6.71 16.93 8.21
CA TRP A 11 5.86 17.18 7.06
C TRP A 11 5.87 18.64 6.68
N SER A 12 6.18 18.93 5.41
CA SER A 12 6.01 20.25 4.84
C SER A 12 4.52 20.63 4.78
N TRP A 13 4.24 21.93 4.72
CA TRP A 13 2.87 22.43 4.53
C TRP A 13 2.21 21.84 3.27
N LYS A 14 2.98 21.72 2.18
CA LYS A 14 2.49 21.16 0.91
C LYS A 14 2.06 19.70 1.05
N GLU A 15 2.81 18.89 1.78
CA GLU A 15 2.49 17.47 2.02
C GLU A 15 1.22 17.30 2.87
N LYS A 16 1.07 18.15 3.89
CA LYS A 16 -0.15 18.18 4.72
C LYS A 16 -1.37 18.60 3.90
N ALA A 17 -1.22 19.65 3.10
CA ALA A 17 -2.29 20.13 2.22
C ALA A 17 -2.67 19.07 1.17
N TRP A 18 -1.69 18.37 0.59
CA TRP A 18 -1.92 17.29 -0.37
C TRP A 18 -2.68 16.12 0.26
N LEU A 19 -2.26 15.67 1.45
CA LEU A 19 -2.97 14.61 2.17
C LEU A 19 -4.42 15.01 2.46
N ALA A 20 -4.62 16.22 3.00
CA ALA A 20 -5.96 16.73 3.28
C ALA A 20 -6.81 16.81 2.01
N PHE A 21 -6.26 17.33 0.92
CA PHE A 21 -6.94 17.40 -0.37
C PHE A 21 -7.40 16.03 -0.87
N VAL A 22 -6.51 15.03 -0.86
CA VAL A 22 -6.83 13.67 -1.31
C VAL A 22 -7.95 13.05 -0.46
N LEU A 23 -7.88 13.18 0.87
CA LEU A 23 -8.90 12.64 1.77
C LEU A 23 -10.27 13.35 1.59
N ILE A 24 -10.27 14.66 1.40
CA ILE A 24 -11.50 15.45 1.15
C ILE A 24 -12.13 15.03 -0.18
N VAL A 25 -11.35 14.97 -1.27
CA VAL A 25 -11.85 14.58 -2.60
C VAL A 25 -12.48 13.19 -2.57
N GLN A 26 -11.84 12.23 -1.90
CA GLN A 26 -12.40 10.88 -1.78
C GLN A 26 -13.68 10.83 -0.95
N THR A 27 -13.74 11.57 0.15
CA THR A 27 -14.94 11.64 0.99
C THR A 27 -16.10 12.28 0.23
N VAL A 28 -15.83 13.35 -0.53
CA VAL A 28 -16.83 14.00 -1.39
C VAL A 28 -17.29 13.07 -2.50
N ALA A 29 -16.37 12.39 -3.19
CA ALA A 29 -16.71 11.43 -4.23
C ALA A 29 -17.58 10.29 -3.70
N TRP A 30 -17.23 9.74 -2.53
CA TRP A 30 -18.03 8.74 -1.84
C TRP A 30 -19.45 9.23 -1.51
N ALA A 31 -19.58 10.46 -1.00
CA ALA A 31 -20.88 11.04 -0.65
C ALA A 31 -21.77 11.25 -1.90
N ILE A 32 -21.15 11.62 -3.04
CA ILE A 32 -21.87 11.79 -4.31
C ILE A 32 -22.32 10.44 -4.88
N GLN A 33 -21.45 9.42 -4.84
CA GLN A 33 -21.73 8.10 -5.38
C GLN A 33 -22.64 7.26 -4.49
N LYS A 34 -22.89 7.69 -3.24
CA LYS A 34 -23.68 6.98 -2.23
C LYS A 34 -23.21 5.54 -1.99
N GLU A 35 -21.90 5.35 -2.06
CA GLU A 35 -21.27 4.07 -1.81
C GLU A 35 -21.36 3.64 -0.33
N SER A 36 -21.07 2.37 -0.06
CA SER A 36 -21.07 1.85 1.31
C SER A 36 -19.95 2.48 2.16
N LEU A 37 -20.13 2.54 3.48
CA LEU A 37 -19.08 2.96 4.41
C LEU A 37 -17.83 2.07 4.31
N PHE A 38 -18.01 0.79 3.95
CA PHE A 38 -16.91 -0.13 3.70
C PHE A 38 -15.99 0.37 2.57
N MET A 39 -16.57 0.83 1.47
CA MET A 39 -15.83 1.43 0.35
C MET A 39 -15.08 2.70 0.76
N LEU A 40 -15.69 3.56 1.58
CA LEU A 40 -15.02 4.73 2.11
C LEU A 40 -13.78 4.35 2.94
N VAL A 41 -13.92 3.42 3.88
CA VAL A 41 -12.80 2.96 4.70
C VAL A 41 -11.68 2.36 3.84
N MET A 42 -12.04 1.57 2.83
CA MET A 42 -11.07 0.96 1.91
C MET A 42 -10.31 2.01 1.09
N THR A 43 -10.99 3.00 0.54
CA THR A 43 -10.34 4.07 -0.24
C THR A 43 -9.48 4.99 0.62
N LEU A 44 -9.92 5.35 1.83
CA LEU A 44 -9.13 6.16 2.75
C LEU A 44 -7.87 5.43 3.24
N THR A 45 -7.97 4.14 3.58
CA THR A 45 -6.81 3.33 3.96
C THR A 45 -5.83 3.16 2.82
N SER A 46 -6.30 3.04 1.57
CA SER A 46 -5.47 3.00 0.37
C SER A 46 -4.66 4.29 0.21
N SER A 47 -5.30 5.44 0.36
CA SER A 47 -4.62 6.73 0.23
C SER A 47 -3.62 7.00 1.34
N LEU A 48 -3.96 6.61 2.58
CA LEU A 48 -3.02 6.70 3.70
C LEU A 48 -1.80 5.80 3.46
N ASN A 49 -2.00 4.57 2.95
CA ASN A 49 -0.90 3.71 2.54
C ASN A 49 0.02 4.39 1.54
N LEU A 50 -0.53 4.95 0.44
CA LEU A 50 0.25 5.58 -0.62
C LEU A 50 1.03 6.80 -0.13
N VAL A 51 0.36 7.73 0.58
CA VAL A 51 1.00 8.98 1.03
C VAL A 51 2.05 8.71 2.10
N LEU A 52 1.76 7.85 3.06
CA LEU A 52 2.71 7.49 4.12
C LEU A 52 3.86 6.63 3.59
N GLY A 53 3.59 5.74 2.64
CA GLY A 53 4.60 4.94 1.96
C GLY A 53 5.56 5.81 1.14
N ALA A 54 5.03 6.79 0.38
CA ALA A 54 5.84 7.75 -0.36
C ALA A 54 6.73 8.60 0.56
N LYS A 55 6.27 8.88 1.78
CA LYS A 55 7.05 9.56 2.82
C LYS A 55 8.06 8.64 3.53
N GLY A 56 8.10 7.34 3.22
CA GLY A 56 8.95 6.37 3.90
C GLY A 56 8.54 6.06 5.34
N LYS A 57 7.29 6.35 5.71
CA LYS A 57 6.77 6.04 7.06
C LYS A 57 6.27 4.59 7.12
N VAL A 58 6.77 3.84 8.10
CA VAL A 58 6.34 2.44 8.34
C VAL A 58 4.83 2.33 8.54
N ALA A 59 4.18 3.40 9.03
CA ALA A 59 2.73 3.45 9.16
C ALA A 59 1.99 3.16 7.85
N GLY A 60 2.54 3.57 6.69
CA GLY A 60 1.97 3.23 5.39
C GLY A 60 1.83 1.74 5.17
N LEU A 61 2.81 0.93 5.59
CA LEU A 61 2.77 -0.53 5.44
C LEU A 61 1.68 -1.19 6.30
N TYR A 62 1.37 -0.62 7.48
CA TYR A 62 0.24 -1.11 8.27
C TYR A 62 -1.09 -0.83 7.55
N PHE A 63 -1.24 0.37 6.96
CA PHE A 63 -2.39 0.68 6.13
C PHE A 63 -2.44 -0.17 4.86
N ALA A 64 -1.29 -0.56 4.29
CA ALA A 64 -1.23 -1.51 3.18
C ALA A 64 -1.85 -2.86 3.54
N ILE A 65 -1.48 -3.42 4.71
CA ILE A 65 -2.03 -4.70 5.18
C ILE A 65 -3.55 -4.59 5.40
N ILE A 66 -4.01 -3.53 6.07
CA ILE A 66 -5.44 -3.30 6.32
C ILE A 66 -6.19 -3.17 4.98
N ASN A 67 -5.67 -2.35 4.06
CA ASN A 67 -6.28 -2.15 2.75
C ASN A 67 -6.34 -3.45 1.95
N SER A 68 -5.25 -4.24 1.91
CA SER A 68 -5.23 -5.53 1.22
C SER A 68 -6.23 -6.52 1.78
N ALA A 69 -6.41 -6.56 3.10
CA ALA A 69 -7.42 -7.41 3.74
C ALA A 69 -8.84 -6.97 3.36
N LEU A 70 -9.13 -5.67 3.44
CA LEU A 70 -10.43 -5.11 3.04
C LEU A 70 -10.72 -5.36 1.56
N TYR A 71 -9.72 -5.18 0.70
CA TYR A 71 -9.85 -5.39 -0.74
C TYR A 71 -10.08 -6.87 -1.07
N ALA A 72 -9.37 -7.79 -0.42
CA ALA A 72 -9.60 -9.23 -0.57
C ALA A 72 -11.04 -9.61 -0.17
N ILE A 73 -11.55 -9.09 0.95
CA ILE A 73 -12.94 -9.30 1.39
C ILE A 73 -13.92 -8.79 0.33
N ASN A 74 -13.69 -7.59 -0.21
CA ASN A 74 -14.53 -7.01 -1.27
C ASN A 74 -14.56 -7.90 -2.52
N CYS A 75 -13.42 -8.44 -2.92
CA CYS A 75 -13.29 -9.30 -4.09
C CYS A 75 -13.86 -10.71 -3.91
N MET A 76 -14.04 -11.20 -2.67
CA MET A 76 -14.69 -12.50 -2.41
C MET A 76 -16.17 -12.52 -2.84
N GLY A 77 -16.83 -11.37 -2.87
CA GLY A 77 -18.22 -11.24 -3.35
C GLY A 77 -18.36 -11.22 -4.87
N ILE A 78 -17.26 -11.17 -5.60
CA ILE A 78 -17.17 -11.11 -7.06
C ILE A 78 -16.16 -12.18 -7.51
N PRO A 79 -16.31 -12.84 -8.67
CA PRO A 79 -15.37 -13.90 -9.11
C PRO A 79 -14.00 -13.34 -9.54
N LEU A 80 -13.38 -12.53 -8.69
CA LEU A 80 -12.05 -11.94 -8.88
C LEU A 80 -11.00 -12.69 -8.06
N TYR A 81 -10.89 -13.99 -8.27
CA TYR A 81 -9.98 -14.86 -7.51
C TYR A 81 -8.52 -14.43 -7.59
N GLY A 82 -8.08 -13.90 -8.72
CA GLY A 82 -6.73 -13.36 -8.90
C GLY A 82 -6.42 -12.22 -7.92
N GLU A 83 -7.36 -11.30 -7.74
CA GLU A 83 -7.21 -10.18 -6.79
C GLU A 83 -7.17 -10.67 -5.34
N VAL A 84 -8.01 -11.66 -5.00
CA VAL A 84 -8.00 -12.27 -3.65
C VAL A 84 -6.63 -12.92 -3.39
N MET A 85 -6.13 -13.73 -4.33
CA MET A 85 -4.81 -14.37 -4.21
C MET A 85 -3.69 -13.33 -4.10
N TYR A 86 -3.69 -12.30 -4.96
CA TYR A 86 -2.69 -11.24 -4.93
C TYR A 86 -2.64 -10.56 -3.56
N ASN A 87 -3.79 -10.19 -3.01
CA ASN A 87 -3.84 -9.48 -1.73
C ASN A 87 -3.44 -10.38 -0.55
N LEU A 88 -3.92 -11.62 -0.48
CA LEU A 88 -3.66 -12.51 0.66
C LEU A 88 -2.28 -13.17 0.60
N ILE A 89 -1.85 -13.62 -0.58
CA ILE A 89 -0.62 -14.44 -0.72
C ILE A 89 0.61 -13.57 -1.00
N TYR A 90 0.42 -12.41 -1.65
CA TYR A 90 1.53 -11.54 -2.02
C TYR A 90 1.54 -10.24 -1.21
N SER A 91 0.52 -9.41 -1.29
CA SER A 91 0.53 -8.04 -0.75
C SER A 91 0.68 -8.01 0.78
N ILE A 92 -0.08 -8.82 1.51
CA ILE A 92 0.00 -8.90 2.97
C ILE A 92 1.36 -9.44 3.45
N PRO A 93 1.86 -10.60 2.98
CA PRO A 93 3.17 -11.11 3.40
C PRO A 93 4.33 -10.16 3.05
N VAL A 94 4.32 -9.58 1.85
CA VAL A 94 5.36 -8.62 1.43
C VAL A 94 5.34 -7.38 2.30
N SER A 95 4.16 -6.83 2.60
CA SER A 95 4.03 -5.68 3.51
C SER A 95 4.49 -6.01 4.93
N ALA A 96 4.21 -7.21 5.42
CA ALA A 96 4.69 -7.65 6.73
C ALA A 96 6.22 -7.76 6.76
N ILE A 97 6.84 -8.37 5.75
CA ILE A 97 8.31 -8.44 5.62
C ILE A 97 8.90 -7.03 5.51
N ALA A 98 8.26 -6.16 4.73
CA ALA A 98 8.68 -4.77 4.58
C ALA A 98 8.65 -4.01 5.91
N ILE A 99 7.66 -4.23 6.77
CA ILE A 99 7.61 -3.62 8.12
C ILE A 99 8.86 -3.97 8.92
N PHE A 100 9.27 -5.25 8.96
CA PHE A 100 10.48 -5.66 9.68
C PHE A 100 11.74 -5.04 9.07
N THR A 101 11.87 -5.08 7.75
CA THR A 101 13.02 -4.52 7.04
C THR A 101 13.11 -3.01 7.20
N TRP A 102 11.99 -2.30 7.09
CA TRP A 102 11.94 -0.85 7.24
C TRP A 102 12.26 -0.42 8.68
N LYS A 103 11.69 -1.08 9.69
CA LYS A 103 12.01 -0.81 11.09
C LYS A 103 13.49 -0.95 11.40
N LYS A 104 14.17 -1.94 10.79
CA LYS A 104 15.61 -2.15 10.97
C LYS A 104 16.45 -1.03 10.34
N ASN A 105 15.94 -0.38 9.29
CA ASN A 105 16.65 0.64 8.53
C ASN A 105 16.10 2.06 8.74
N MET A 106 15.36 2.29 9.82
CA MET A 106 14.82 3.61 10.15
C MET A 106 15.90 4.58 10.60
N THR A 107 15.76 5.83 10.18
CA THR A 107 16.52 6.95 10.70
C THR A 107 15.93 7.45 12.03
N LYS A 108 16.67 8.31 12.74
CA LYS A 108 16.17 8.96 13.97
C LYS A 108 14.89 9.78 13.75
N GLY A 109 14.61 10.22 12.51
CA GLY A 109 13.40 10.93 12.12
C GLY A 109 12.18 10.03 11.81
N GLY A 110 12.32 8.71 11.97
CA GLY A 110 11.22 7.76 11.73
C GLY A 110 10.90 7.50 10.26
N GLU A 111 11.79 7.92 9.35
CA GLU A 111 11.72 7.64 7.92
C GLU A 111 12.73 6.56 7.53
N VAL A 112 12.42 5.76 6.52
CA VAL A 112 13.32 4.72 6.03
C VAL A 112 14.39 5.34 5.14
N LYS A 113 15.63 4.93 5.31
CA LYS A 113 16.74 5.34 4.46
C LYS A 113 16.69 4.60 3.13
N PHE A 114 16.31 5.30 2.08
CA PHE A 114 16.35 4.76 0.71
C PHE A 114 17.79 4.67 0.20
N ARG A 115 18.09 3.58 -0.48
CA ARG A 115 19.35 3.36 -1.17
C ARG A 115 19.11 3.29 -2.67
N THR A 116 20.02 3.86 -3.44
CA THR A 116 20.00 3.73 -4.90
C THR A 116 20.26 2.27 -5.29
N MET A 117 19.50 1.78 -6.25
CA MET A 117 19.71 0.44 -6.80
C MET A 117 20.99 0.40 -7.64
N THR A 118 21.82 -0.61 -7.41
CA THR A 118 22.92 -0.90 -8.32
C THR A 118 22.38 -1.50 -9.63
N PRO A 119 23.04 -1.31 -10.78
CA PRO A 119 22.59 -1.88 -12.07
C PRO A 119 22.33 -3.38 -11.99
N LYS A 120 23.17 -4.12 -11.26
CA LYS A 120 22.99 -5.56 -11.06
C LYS A 120 21.66 -5.89 -10.34
N ILE A 121 21.35 -5.18 -9.27
CA ILE A 121 20.09 -5.39 -8.53
C ILE A 121 18.90 -5.02 -9.43
N MET A 122 19.00 -3.95 -10.20
CA MET A 122 17.95 -3.52 -11.13
C MET A 122 17.62 -4.59 -12.17
N VAL A 123 18.64 -5.16 -12.83
CA VAL A 123 18.46 -6.25 -13.80
C VAL A 123 17.88 -7.51 -13.12
N THR A 124 18.43 -7.90 -11.97
CA THR A 124 17.93 -9.08 -11.24
C THR A 124 16.46 -8.90 -10.86
N THR A 125 16.09 -7.72 -10.33
CA THR A 125 14.69 -7.42 -9.98
C THR A 125 13.79 -7.47 -11.19
N ALA A 126 14.22 -6.89 -12.33
CA ALA A 126 13.45 -6.92 -13.58
C ALA A 126 13.19 -8.35 -14.06
N VAL A 127 14.23 -9.20 -14.05
CA VAL A 127 14.10 -10.62 -14.46
C VAL A 127 13.17 -11.38 -13.51
N VAL A 128 13.36 -11.25 -12.21
CA VAL A 128 12.50 -11.91 -11.20
C VAL A 128 11.04 -11.46 -11.32
N THR A 129 10.82 -10.17 -11.54
CA THR A 129 9.46 -9.63 -11.75
C THR A 129 8.84 -10.21 -13.02
N LEU A 130 9.57 -10.26 -14.13
CA LEU A 130 9.07 -10.81 -15.38
C LEU A 130 8.68 -12.29 -15.24
N VAL A 131 9.56 -13.11 -14.63
CA VAL A 131 9.28 -14.52 -14.36
C VAL A 131 8.07 -14.69 -13.44
N GLY A 132 7.96 -13.87 -12.39
CA GLY A 132 6.83 -13.87 -11.48
C GLY A 132 5.51 -13.52 -12.17
N VAL A 133 5.50 -12.50 -13.03
CA VAL A 133 4.30 -12.10 -13.80
C VAL A 133 3.86 -13.23 -14.74
N LEU A 134 4.81 -13.82 -15.50
CA LEU A 134 4.50 -14.92 -16.41
C LEU A 134 3.95 -16.15 -15.67
N GLY A 135 4.55 -16.51 -14.54
CA GLY A 135 4.06 -17.59 -13.68
C GLY A 135 2.67 -17.31 -13.14
N TYR A 136 2.43 -16.10 -12.67
CA TYR A 136 1.12 -15.68 -12.16
C TYR A 136 0.04 -15.71 -13.25
N MET A 137 0.34 -15.21 -14.44
CA MET A 137 -0.56 -15.30 -15.61
C MET A 137 -0.94 -16.76 -15.92
N GLN A 138 0.01 -17.69 -15.80
CA GLN A 138 -0.27 -19.11 -16.07
C GLN A 138 -1.20 -19.72 -15.01
N ILE A 139 -1.01 -19.35 -13.75
CA ILE A 139 -1.90 -19.77 -12.65
C ILE A 139 -3.32 -19.25 -12.87
N LEU A 140 -3.47 -17.96 -13.22
CA LEU A 140 -4.78 -17.37 -13.49
C LEU A 140 -5.50 -18.08 -14.65
N LYS A 141 -4.80 -18.36 -15.76
CA LYS A 141 -5.37 -19.13 -16.88
C LYS A 141 -5.84 -20.51 -16.45
N TRP A 142 -5.08 -21.17 -15.59
CA TRP A 142 -5.46 -22.50 -15.08
C TRP A 142 -6.69 -22.44 -14.16
N MET A 143 -6.87 -21.32 -13.43
CA MET A 143 -8.04 -21.09 -12.58
C MET A 143 -9.29 -20.60 -13.33
N GLY A 144 -9.24 -20.45 -14.66
CA GLY A 144 -10.38 -20.02 -15.47
C GLY A 144 -10.55 -18.51 -15.60
N GLY A 145 -9.45 -17.76 -15.38
CA GLY A 145 -9.39 -16.30 -15.55
C GLY A 145 -8.94 -15.91 -16.95
#